data_8e25d8288f04b0f2af7db1e5a4fd1fcb
#
_entry.id   8e25d8288f04b0f2af7db1e5a4fd1fcb
#
_cell.length_a   1.000
_cell.length_b   1.000
_cell.length_c   1.000
_cell.angle_alpha   90.00
_cell.angle_beta   90.00
_cell.angle_gamma   90.00
#
_symmetry.space_group_name_H-M   'P 1'
#
loop_
_entity.id
_entity.type
_entity.pdbx_description
1 polymer ?
#
loop_
_entity_poly.entity_id
_entity_poly.type
_entity_poly.pdbx_seq_one_letter_code
_entity_poly.pdbx_strand_id
1 'polypeptide(L)' 'MSEGEKVQFREERVAFLERHVELQDAEILEQMRVLRRLVERVERLEGRARDGAMGGESLADERPPHY' A
#
# COMPACT_ATOMS: atom_id res chain seq x y z
N MET A 1 -32.94 -28.10 15.17
CA MET A 1 -31.77 -27.50 15.81
C MET A 1 -32.16 -26.90 17.13
N SER A 2 -31.46 -27.27 18.16
CA SER A 2 -31.75 -26.76 19.51
C SER A 2 -31.21 -25.36 19.69
N GLU A 3 -31.66 -24.67 20.74
CA GLU A 3 -31.16 -23.32 21.03
C GLU A 3 -29.66 -23.33 21.28
N GLY A 4 -29.19 -24.35 21.99
CA GLY A 4 -27.76 -24.47 22.27
C GLY A 4 -26.96 -24.68 21.02
N GLU A 5 -27.47 -25.44 20.07
CA GLU A 5 -26.79 -25.64 18.79
C GLU A 5 -26.77 -24.38 17.97
N LYS A 6 -27.88 -23.61 18.01
CA LYS A 6 -27.92 -22.33 17.28
C LYS A 6 -26.91 -21.33 17.84
N VAL A 7 -26.81 -21.26 19.17
CA VAL A 7 -25.86 -20.36 19.81
C VAL A 7 -24.44 -20.77 19.46
N GLN A 8 -24.14 -22.07 19.52
CA GLN A 8 -22.82 -22.56 19.18
C GLN A 8 -22.46 -22.24 17.73
N PHE A 9 -23.41 -22.42 16.83
CA PHE A 9 -23.19 -22.09 15.41
C PHE A 9 -22.86 -20.62 15.24
N ARG A 10 -23.61 -19.75 15.91
CA ARG A 10 -23.36 -18.30 15.83
C ARG A 10 -22.01 -17.94 16.40
N GLU A 11 -21.63 -18.56 17.51
CA GLU A 11 -20.32 -18.28 18.12
C GLU A 11 -19.19 -18.69 17.18
N GLU A 12 -19.35 -19.82 16.53
CA GLU A 12 -18.34 -20.27 15.55
C GLU A 12 -18.25 -19.33 14.38
N ARG A 13 -19.40 -18.83 13.92
CA ARG A 13 -19.41 -17.86 12.83
C ARG A 13 -18.72 -16.56 13.23
N VAL A 14 -19.02 -16.08 14.44
CA VAL A 14 -18.40 -14.86 14.93
C VAL A 14 -16.89 -15.04 15.03
N ALA A 15 -16.45 -16.17 15.58
CA ALA A 15 -15.01 -16.43 15.69
C ALA A 15 -14.34 -16.46 14.31
N PHE A 16 -15.01 -17.07 13.35
CA PHE A 16 -14.51 -17.12 11.99
C PHE A 16 -14.38 -15.70 11.39
N LEU A 17 -15.43 -14.90 11.59
CA LEU A 17 -15.46 -13.56 11.05
C LEU A 17 -14.43 -12.67 11.73
N GLU A 18 -14.25 -12.82 13.02
CA GLU A 18 -13.23 -12.06 13.75
C GLU A 18 -11.84 -12.37 13.24
N ARG A 19 -11.56 -13.65 12.99
CA ARG A 19 -10.27 -14.04 12.43
C ARG A 19 -10.10 -13.46 11.03
N HIS A 20 -11.17 -13.49 10.24
CA HIS A 20 -11.14 -12.97 8.89
C HIS A 20 -10.85 -11.47 8.88
N VAL A 21 -11.47 -10.74 9.80
CA VAL A 21 -11.23 -9.30 9.94
C VAL A 21 -9.78 -9.03 10.33
N GLU A 22 -9.25 -9.82 11.26
CA GLU A 22 -7.85 -9.67 11.68
C GLU A 22 -6.90 -9.86 10.52
N LEU A 23 -7.16 -10.87 9.69
CA LEU A 23 -6.32 -11.12 8.52
C LEU A 23 -6.43 -10.00 7.52
N GLN A 24 -7.64 -9.49 7.29
CA GLN A 24 -7.84 -8.36 6.40
C GLN A 24 -7.14 -7.11 6.91
N ASP A 25 -7.21 -6.86 8.21
CA ASP A 25 -6.53 -5.71 8.81
C ASP A 25 -5.03 -5.80 8.57
N ALA A 26 -4.45 -6.98 8.72
CA ALA A 26 -3.03 -7.17 8.49
C ALA A 26 -2.67 -6.90 7.03
N GLU A 27 -3.52 -7.37 6.10
CA GLU A 27 -3.31 -7.11 4.68
C GLU A 27 -3.40 -5.63 4.35
N ILE A 28 -4.38 -4.95 4.94
CA ILE A 28 -4.56 -3.52 4.72
C ILE A 28 -3.35 -2.75 5.22
N LEU A 29 -2.87 -3.09 6.41
CA LEU A 29 -1.67 -2.44 6.94
C LEU A 29 -0.47 -2.63 6.03
N GLU A 30 -0.32 -3.83 5.50
CA GLU A 30 0.79 -4.10 4.58
C GLU A 30 0.64 -3.31 3.30
N GLN A 31 -0.56 -3.24 2.75
CA GLN A 31 -0.83 -2.44 1.57
C GLN A 31 -0.55 -0.97 1.81
N MET A 32 -0.89 -0.47 3.00
CA MET A 32 -0.62 0.92 3.35
C MET A 32 0.88 1.19 3.40
N ARG A 33 1.66 0.24 3.91
CA ARG A 33 3.11 0.39 3.90
C ARG A 33 3.69 0.45 2.49
N VAL A 34 3.19 -0.43 1.62
CA VAL A 34 3.62 -0.44 0.23
C VAL A 34 3.25 0.87 -0.46
N LEU A 35 2.02 1.33 -0.25
CA LEU A 35 1.56 2.58 -0.83
C LEU A 35 2.40 3.76 -0.37
N ARG A 36 2.73 3.79 0.91
CA ARG A 36 3.56 4.87 1.45
C ARG A 36 4.93 4.87 0.78
N ARG A 37 5.53 3.70 0.62
CA ARG A 37 6.83 3.61 -0.06
C ARG A 37 6.74 4.08 -1.51
N LEU A 38 5.65 3.74 -2.18
CA LEU A 38 5.46 4.18 -3.56
C LEU A 38 5.26 5.67 -3.65
N VAL A 39 4.47 6.25 -2.75
CA VAL A 39 4.26 7.70 -2.71
C VAL A 39 5.59 8.42 -2.49
N GLU A 40 6.38 7.94 -1.53
CA GLU A 40 7.68 8.53 -1.25
C GLU A 40 8.59 8.44 -2.47
N ARG A 41 8.53 7.31 -3.16
CA ARG A 41 9.35 7.14 -4.35
C ARG A 41 8.92 8.08 -5.46
N VAL A 42 7.60 8.24 -5.65
CA VAL A 42 7.07 9.17 -6.63
C VAL A 42 7.48 10.59 -6.29
N GLU A 43 7.38 10.96 -5.02
CA GLU A 43 7.78 12.31 -4.60
C GLU A 43 9.25 12.57 -4.86
N ARG A 44 10.10 11.56 -4.62
CA ARG A 44 11.52 11.71 -4.92
C ARG A 44 11.76 11.86 -6.41
N LEU A 45 11.05 11.09 -7.23
CA LEU A 45 11.19 11.19 -8.67
C LEU A 45 10.68 12.52 -9.20
N GLU A 46 9.57 12.99 -8.64
CA GLU A 46 9.05 14.32 -9.00
C GLU A 46 10.00 15.41 -8.58
N GLY A 47 10.61 15.26 -7.41
CA GLY A 47 11.62 16.20 -6.96
C GLY A 47 12.80 16.27 -7.89
N ARG A 48 13.27 15.12 -8.34
CA ARG A 48 14.37 15.07 -9.30
C ARG A 48 13.97 15.68 -10.64
N ALA A 49 12.74 15.41 -11.06
CA ALA A 49 12.25 15.97 -12.32
C ALA A 49 12.17 17.49 -12.23
N ARG A 50 11.72 18.02 -11.11
CA ARG A 50 11.67 19.47 -10.92
C ARG A 50 13.07 20.06 -10.87
N ASP A 51 13.98 19.41 -10.18
CA ASP A 51 15.37 19.87 -10.12
C ASP A 51 15.99 19.80 -11.51
N GLY A 52 15.73 18.73 -12.22
CA GLY A 52 16.20 18.61 -13.60
C GLY A 52 15.58 19.65 -14.51
N ALA A 53 14.31 19.98 -14.29
CA ALA A 53 13.65 21.00 -15.09
C ALA A 53 14.21 22.38 -14.79
N MET A 54 14.55 22.65 -13.53
CA MET A 54 15.16 23.93 -13.17
C MET A 54 16.57 24.04 -13.71
N GLY A 55 17.29 22.92 -13.75
CA GLY A 55 18.56 22.83 -14.46
C GLY A 55 18.37 22.18 -15.79
N GLY A 56 17.24 22.46 -16.42
CA GLY A 56 16.83 21.73 -17.61
C GLY A 56 17.80 21.77 -18.75
N GLU A 57 18.47 22.87 -18.89
CA GLU A 57 19.47 22.99 -19.92
C GLU A 57 20.59 21.99 -19.72
N SER A 58 21.04 21.81 -18.49
CA SER A 58 22.11 20.85 -18.24
C SER A 58 21.62 19.43 -18.42
N LEU A 59 20.39 19.19 -18.05
CA LEU A 59 19.81 17.87 -18.25
C LEU A 59 19.65 17.56 -19.73
N ALA A 60 19.21 18.52 -20.48
CA ALA A 60 19.07 18.37 -21.91
C ALA A 60 20.42 18.13 -22.57
N ASP A 61 21.44 18.79 -22.07
CA ASP A 61 22.78 18.63 -22.64
C ASP A 61 23.32 17.24 -22.38
N GLU A 62 23.03 16.81 -21.24
CA GLU A 62 23.53 15.51 -20.94
C GLU A 62 22.84 14.43 -21.70
N ARG A 63 22.53 14.49 -22.07
CA ARG A 63 22.06 13.61 -22.50
C ARG A 63 22.32 12.88 -22.98
N PRO A 64 22.88 12.85 -22.82
CA PRO A 64 22.99 12.08 -23.06
C PRO A 64 23.29 11.57 -23.09
N PRO A 65 23.85 11.53 -23.08
CA PRO A 65 24.09 10.87 -23.13
C PRO A 65 24.13 10.22 -22.73
N HIS A 66 24.44 9.96 -22.63
CA HIS A 66 24.37 9.45 -22.33
C HIS A 66 23.88 8.86 -22.19
N TYR A 67 24.04 9.01 -22.31
CA TYR A 67 23.48 8.69 -22.34
C TYR A 67 23.47 8.24 -22.54
#